data_af320e6dec6f9767bc68798a3b2005d5
#
_entry.id   af320e6dec6f9767bc68798a3b2005d5
#
_cell.length_a   1.000
_cell.length_b   1.000
_cell.length_c   1.000
_cell.angle_alpha   90.00
_cell.angle_beta   90.00
_cell.angle_gamma   90.00
#
_symmetry.space_group_name_H-M   'P 1'
#
loop_
_entity.id
_entity.type
_entity.pdbx_description
1 polymer ?
#
loop_
_entity_poly.entity_id
_entity_poly.type
_entity_poly.pdbx_seq_one_letter_code
_entity_poly.pdbx_strand_id
1 'polypeptide(L)'
;MIPVFSARHVEAAVSPARAVEAVREAFVAYARGEWTMPPKVYVPAYPAGDFRAMPALGAGHALLKWVTSFPGNPARGLPTVSGLVLLSDASDGSLRAALDAGAVTALRTGAAAVLAAETLGRPNAETAAVIGAGINGRATAKTFLSRGRSVMLWDVDELRARAVADELGAEVASSRQEALAADLLVTVTPGHEILLQEGSLQPGQHVSLMGADGPGKAEIAADELARVRVFCDDWEQASHNGELVHAVEAGKISREDVTQFGDVLADTAPGRQSPDDVTIFDSTGLAIQDLAIALAAMEQVGGLGLPTIEL
;
A
#
# COMPACT_ATOMS: atom_id res chain seq x y z
N MET A 1 -16.84 14.29 -23.16
CA MET A 1 -16.12 15.06 -22.12
C MET A 1 -15.74 14.13 -20.98
N ILE A 2 -14.45 13.96 -20.73
CA ILE A 2 -13.88 13.02 -19.76
C ILE A 2 -13.37 13.81 -18.56
N PRO A 3 -13.87 13.58 -17.32
CA PRO A 3 -13.41 14.27 -16.13
C PRO A 3 -11.96 13.90 -15.80
N VAL A 4 -11.19 14.88 -15.34
CA VAL A 4 -9.79 14.74 -14.93
C VAL A 4 -9.64 15.10 -13.46
N PHE A 5 -9.26 14.11 -12.65
CA PHE A 5 -9.00 14.28 -11.23
C PHE A 5 -7.51 14.55 -11.00
N SER A 6 -7.15 15.78 -10.69
CA SER A 6 -5.83 16.09 -10.15
C SER A 6 -5.66 15.51 -8.76
N ALA A 7 -4.45 15.51 -8.19
CA ALA A 7 -4.19 14.99 -6.83
C ALA A 7 -5.17 15.57 -5.80
N ARG A 8 -5.38 16.90 -5.79
CA ARG A 8 -6.34 17.56 -4.89
C ARG A 8 -7.78 17.09 -5.07
N HIS A 9 -8.19 16.74 -6.31
CA HIS A 9 -9.53 16.24 -6.57
C HIS A 9 -9.70 14.80 -6.07
N VAL A 10 -8.69 13.94 -6.23
CA VAL A 10 -8.70 12.59 -5.68
C VAL A 10 -8.78 12.62 -4.15
N GLU A 11 -7.97 13.46 -3.50
CA GLU A 11 -7.97 13.63 -2.03
C GLU A 11 -9.29 14.22 -1.49
N ALA A 12 -9.95 15.09 -2.26
CA ALA A 12 -11.25 15.66 -1.90
C ALA A 12 -12.39 14.65 -2.13
N ALA A 13 -12.28 13.80 -3.15
CA ALA A 13 -13.28 12.80 -3.49
C ALA A 13 -13.29 11.62 -2.52
N VAL A 14 -12.12 11.17 -2.08
CA VAL A 14 -11.98 9.92 -1.32
C VAL A 14 -11.32 10.20 0.03
N SER A 15 -12.09 10.13 1.10
CA SER A 15 -11.51 10.19 2.45
C SER A 15 -10.68 8.94 2.76
N PRO A 16 -9.66 9.02 3.65
CA PRO A 16 -8.88 7.85 4.05
C PRO A 16 -9.74 6.70 4.59
N ALA A 17 -10.80 6.99 5.34
CA ALA A 17 -11.73 5.98 5.85
C ALA A 17 -12.49 5.28 4.70
N ARG A 18 -13.00 6.04 3.68
CA ARG A 18 -13.64 5.44 2.49
C ARG A 18 -12.65 4.62 1.68
N ALA A 19 -11.39 5.06 1.61
CA ALA A 19 -10.34 4.31 0.94
C ALA A 19 -10.10 2.92 1.58
N VAL A 20 -10.12 2.83 2.92
CA VAL A 20 -10.01 1.53 3.63
C VAL A 20 -11.14 0.59 3.24
N GLU A 21 -12.38 1.08 3.22
CA GLU A 21 -13.53 0.25 2.84
C GLU A 21 -13.48 -0.17 1.36
N ALA A 22 -13.13 0.76 0.45
CA ALA A 22 -13.00 0.46 -0.96
C ALA A 22 -11.90 -0.60 -1.23
N VAL A 23 -10.75 -0.49 -0.56
CA VAL A 23 -9.66 -1.46 -0.68
C VAL A 23 -10.05 -2.82 -0.09
N ARG A 24 -10.80 -2.86 1.01
CA ARG A 24 -11.37 -4.11 1.56
C ARG A 24 -12.29 -4.78 0.55
N GLU A 25 -13.24 -4.03 -0.03
CA GLU A 25 -14.17 -4.52 -1.06
C GLU A 25 -13.41 -5.12 -2.25
N ALA A 26 -12.34 -4.45 -2.71
CA ALA A 26 -11.51 -4.92 -3.82
C ALA A 26 -10.77 -6.23 -3.51
N PHE A 27 -10.17 -6.36 -2.32
CA PHE A 27 -9.52 -7.60 -1.92
C PHE A 27 -10.50 -8.77 -1.85
N VAL A 28 -11.70 -8.56 -1.28
CA VAL A 28 -12.75 -9.58 -1.20
C VAL A 28 -13.23 -9.99 -2.59
N ALA A 29 -13.51 -9.02 -3.47
CA ALA A 29 -13.95 -9.28 -4.83
C ALA A 29 -12.87 -10.02 -5.65
N TYR A 30 -11.60 -9.68 -5.46
CA TYR A 30 -10.48 -10.37 -6.09
C TYR A 30 -10.33 -11.81 -5.60
N ALA A 31 -10.38 -12.03 -4.29
CA ALA A 31 -10.32 -13.37 -3.69
C ALA A 31 -11.47 -14.29 -4.16
N ARG A 32 -12.65 -13.71 -4.44
CA ARG A 32 -13.80 -14.43 -5.00
C ARG A 32 -13.75 -14.63 -6.50
N GLY A 33 -12.72 -14.13 -7.18
CA GLY A 33 -12.60 -14.17 -8.65
C GLY A 33 -13.60 -13.26 -9.40
N GLU A 34 -14.24 -12.33 -8.70
CA GLU A 34 -15.16 -11.34 -9.29
C GLU A 34 -14.40 -10.22 -10.01
N TRP A 35 -13.21 -9.88 -9.50
CA TRP A 35 -12.28 -8.95 -10.13
C TRP A 35 -11.05 -9.70 -10.66
N THR A 36 -10.43 -9.15 -11.71
CA THR A 36 -9.23 -9.73 -12.32
C THR A 36 -8.12 -8.68 -12.44
N MET A 37 -6.89 -9.14 -12.30
CA MET A 37 -5.71 -8.30 -12.36
C MET A 37 -4.57 -9.10 -13.02
N PRO A 38 -4.26 -8.82 -14.30
CA PRO A 38 -3.06 -9.37 -14.92
C PRO A 38 -1.78 -8.88 -14.19
N PRO A 39 -0.67 -9.62 -14.29
CA PRO A 39 0.61 -9.20 -13.73
C PRO A 39 1.02 -7.80 -14.19
N LYS A 40 1.72 -7.07 -13.31
CA LYS A 40 2.34 -5.78 -13.67
C LYS A 40 3.34 -5.98 -14.81
N VAL A 41 3.31 -5.08 -15.77
CA VAL A 41 4.33 -5.02 -16.82
C VAL A 41 5.35 -3.93 -16.45
N TYR A 42 6.60 -4.35 -16.27
CA TYR A 42 7.71 -3.43 -16.02
C TYR A 42 8.42 -3.10 -17.33
N VAL A 43 8.64 -1.81 -17.56
CA VAL A 43 9.46 -1.31 -18.68
C VAL A 43 10.67 -0.60 -18.07
N PRO A 44 11.83 -1.30 -18.01
CA PRO A 44 13.00 -0.79 -17.30
C PRO A 44 13.66 0.36 -18.07
N ALA A 45 14.07 1.39 -17.33
CA ALA A 45 14.92 2.50 -17.77
C ALA A 45 16.14 2.65 -16.84
N TYR A 46 16.62 1.51 -16.31
CA TYR A 46 17.73 1.48 -15.35
C TYR A 46 19.01 2.09 -15.92
N PRO A 47 19.83 2.75 -15.07
CA PRO A 47 19.68 2.92 -13.62
C PRO A 47 18.77 4.09 -13.21
N ALA A 48 18.15 4.84 -14.13
CA ALA A 48 17.37 6.03 -13.79
C ALA A 48 16.05 5.71 -13.07
N GLY A 49 15.38 4.62 -13.46
CA GLY A 49 14.09 4.22 -12.93
C GLY A 49 13.38 3.21 -13.80
N ASP A 50 12.07 3.12 -13.66
CA ASP A 50 11.20 2.23 -14.44
C ASP A 50 9.83 2.85 -14.72
N PHE A 51 9.13 2.27 -15.70
CA PHE A 51 7.73 2.49 -15.98
C PHE A 51 6.95 1.22 -15.72
N ARG A 52 5.70 1.35 -15.25
CA ARG A 52 4.84 0.20 -14.93
C ARG A 52 3.46 0.38 -15.50
N ALA A 53 2.96 -0.64 -16.20
CA ALA A 53 1.56 -0.76 -16.59
C ALA A 53 0.87 -1.73 -15.63
N MET A 54 -0.20 -1.27 -14.99
CA MET A 54 -0.93 -2.03 -13.97
C MET A 54 -2.41 -2.07 -14.35
N PRO A 55 -2.86 -3.11 -15.08
CA PRO A 55 -4.26 -3.25 -15.47
C PRO A 55 -5.08 -3.97 -14.39
N ALA A 56 -6.39 -3.64 -14.33
CA ALA A 56 -7.40 -4.37 -13.55
C ALA A 56 -8.77 -4.29 -14.24
N LEU A 57 -9.63 -5.28 -13.97
CA LEU A 57 -11.02 -5.30 -14.40
C LEU A 57 -11.91 -5.70 -13.23
N GLY A 58 -12.96 -4.94 -12.95
CA GLY A 58 -13.91 -5.23 -11.90
C GLY A 58 -15.05 -4.21 -11.84
N ALA A 59 -16.16 -4.58 -11.22
CA ALA A 59 -17.33 -3.73 -11.05
C ALA A 59 -17.79 -3.01 -12.35
N GLY A 60 -17.72 -3.70 -13.50
CA GLY A 60 -18.09 -3.16 -14.80
C GLY A 60 -17.13 -2.13 -15.39
N HIS A 61 -15.90 -2.01 -14.85
CA HIS A 61 -14.89 -1.06 -15.31
C HIS A 61 -13.54 -1.74 -15.53
N ALA A 62 -12.82 -1.27 -16.54
CA ALA A 62 -11.41 -1.58 -16.76
C ALA A 62 -10.55 -0.38 -16.33
N LEU A 63 -9.44 -0.67 -15.66
CA LEU A 63 -8.47 0.34 -15.25
C LEU A 63 -7.10 0.03 -15.84
N LEU A 64 -6.40 1.06 -16.26
CA LEU A 64 -4.95 1.01 -16.50
C LEU A 64 -4.27 2.12 -15.70
N LYS A 65 -3.39 1.76 -14.76
CA LYS A 65 -2.44 2.70 -14.19
C LYS A 65 -1.12 2.61 -14.95
N TRP A 66 -0.73 3.72 -15.59
CA TRP A 66 0.61 3.93 -16.10
C TRP A 66 1.36 4.81 -15.10
N VAL A 67 2.34 4.24 -14.43
CA VAL A 67 3.07 4.91 -13.35
C VAL A 67 4.57 4.77 -13.55
N THR A 68 5.33 5.77 -13.12
CA THR A 68 6.79 5.81 -13.19
C THR A 68 7.39 5.81 -11.79
N SER A 69 8.56 5.21 -11.64
CA SER A 69 9.35 5.23 -10.40
C SER A 69 10.78 5.63 -10.73
N PHE A 70 11.16 6.86 -10.36
CA PHE A 70 12.46 7.45 -10.62
C PHE A 70 13.07 7.97 -9.32
N PRO A 71 13.82 7.16 -8.56
CA PRO A 71 14.33 7.51 -7.23
C PRO A 71 15.23 8.75 -7.20
N GLY A 72 15.92 9.06 -8.30
CA GLY A 72 16.78 10.25 -8.42
C GLY A 72 16.04 11.58 -8.65
N ASN A 73 14.76 11.56 -8.92
CA ASN A 73 13.97 12.75 -9.26
C ASN A 73 13.92 13.83 -8.16
N PRO A 74 13.83 13.51 -6.84
CA PRO A 74 13.81 14.52 -5.79
C PRO A 74 14.99 15.48 -5.82
N ALA A 75 16.19 15.01 -6.18
CA ALA A 75 17.36 15.88 -6.35
C ALA A 75 17.20 16.92 -7.47
N ARG A 76 16.21 16.76 -8.35
CA ARG A 76 15.86 17.65 -9.47
C ARG A 76 14.55 18.40 -9.25
N GLY A 77 13.97 18.32 -8.05
CA GLY A 77 12.68 18.93 -7.72
C GLY A 77 11.47 18.23 -8.37
N LEU A 78 11.63 16.99 -8.85
CA LEU A 78 10.56 16.20 -9.46
C LEU A 78 10.10 15.09 -8.52
N PRO A 79 8.85 14.62 -8.61
CA PRO A 79 8.37 13.52 -7.78
C PRO A 79 9.06 12.20 -8.17
N THR A 80 9.29 11.35 -7.16
CA THR A 80 9.81 9.99 -7.39
C THR A 80 8.81 9.16 -8.19
N VAL A 81 7.52 9.29 -7.87
CA VAL A 81 6.42 8.56 -8.52
C VAL A 81 5.50 9.57 -9.20
N SER A 82 5.21 9.34 -10.47
CA SER A 82 4.21 10.09 -11.23
C SER A 82 3.51 9.20 -12.22
N GLY A 83 2.34 9.61 -12.72
CA GLY A 83 1.62 8.82 -13.71
C GLY A 83 0.14 9.15 -13.77
N LEU A 84 -0.56 8.31 -14.50
CA LEU A 84 -1.98 8.47 -14.78
C LEU A 84 -2.73 7.16 -14.57
N VAL A 85 -3.92 7.26 -14.00
CA VAL A 85 -4.92 6.20 -13.95
C VAL A 85 -5.98 6.51 -15.00
N LEU A 86 -6.25 5.59 -15.91
CA LEU A 86 -7.33 5.64 -16.87
C LEU A 86 -8.42 4.65 -16.47
N LEU A 87 -9.65 5.10 -16.39
CA LEU A 87 -10.82 4.29 -16.09
C LEU A 87 -11.73 4.22 -17.30
N SER A 88 -12.09 3.02 -17.77
CA SER A 88 -12.98 2.78 -18.90
C SER A 88 -14.19 1.98 -18.48
N ASP A 89 -15.30 2.15 -19.18
CA ASP A 89 -16.47 1.28 -19.09
C ASP A 89 -16.18 -0.07 -19.74
N ALA A 90 -16.44 -1.15 -19.05
CA ALA A 90 -16.13 -2.50 -19.57
C ALA A 90 -17.16 -2.98 -20.60
N SER A 91 -18.31 -2.31 -20.75
CA SER A 91 -19.36 -2.71 -21.70
C SER A 91 -19.11 -2.20 -23.12
N ASP A 92 -18.45 -1.03 -23.25
CA ASP A 92 -18.24 -0.39 -24.56
C ASP A 92 -16.82 0.16 -24.78
N GLY A 93 -15.96 0.07 -23.74
CA GLY A 93 -14.57 0.54 -23.79
C GLY A 93 -14.40 2.06 -23.68
N SER A 94 -15.48 2.83 -23.52
CA SER A 94 -15.42 4.29 -23.41
C SER A 94 -14.64 4.76 -22.19
N LEU A 95 -13.77 5.75 -22.36
CA LEU A 95 -13.02 6.33 -21.26
C LEU A 95 -13.95 7.14 -20.36
N ARG A 96 -13.96 6.81 -19.07
CA ARG A 96 -14.86 7.40 -18.05
C ARG A 96 -14.16 8.46 -17.20
N ALA A 97 -12.88 8.32 -16.96
CA ALA A 97 -12.08 9.29 -16.18
C ALA A 97 -10.58 9.12 -16.39
N ALA A 98 -9.84 10.19 -16.09
CA ALA A 98 -8.39 10.18 -15.89
C ALA A 98 -8.08 10.72 -14.48
N LEU A 99 -7.22 10.03 -13.69
CA LEU A 99 -6.90 10.42 -12.33
C LEU A 99 -5.39 10.49 -12.12
N ASP A 100 -4.95 11.36 -11.21
CA ASP A 100 -3.55 11.41 -10.76
C ASP A 100 -3.15 10.11 -10.08
N ALA A 101 -2.13 9.43 -10.64
CA ALA A 101 -1.70 8.12 -10.13
C ALA A 101 -0.98 8.23 -8.78
N GLY A 102 -0.34 9.36 -8.49
CA GLY A 102 0.35 9.59 -7.22
C GLY A 102 -0.62 9.62 -6.04
N ALA A 103 -1.69 10.41 -6.16
CA ALA A 103 -2.73 10.51 -5.13
C ALA A 103 -3.50 9.19 -4.95
N VAL A 104 -3.85 8.51 -6.06
CA VAL A 104 -4.47 7.18 -5.99
C VAL A 104 -3.55 6.21 -5.27
N THR A 105 -2.24 6.17 -5.61
CA THR A 105 -1.26 5.31 -4.97
C THR A 105 -1.11 5.60 -3.48
N ALA A 106 -1.04 6.87 -3.08
CA ALA A 106 -0.91 7.25 -1.68
C ALA A 106 -2.11 6.78 -0.84
N LEU A 107 -3.33 7.04 -1.33
CA LEU A 107 -4.57 6.65 -0.65
C LEU A 107 -4.69 5.12 -0.51
N ARG A 108 -4.48 4.35 -1.61
CA ARG A 108 -4.61 2.89 -1.54
C ARG A 108 -3.51 2.24 -0.70
N THR A 109 -2.30 2.84 -0.67
CA THR A 109 -1.19 2.31 0.15
C THR A 109 -1.49 2.48 1.64
N GLY A 110 -1.88 3.69 2.06
CA GLY A 110 -2.29 3.92 3.44
C GLY A 110 -3.50 3.07 3.84
N ALA A 111 -4.47 2.92 2.94
CA ALA A 111 -5.66 2.10 3.17
C ALA A 111 -5.30 0.61 3.35
N ALA A 112 -4.46 0.04 2.48
CA ALA A 112 -4.05 -1.36 2.57
C ALA A 112 -3.25 -1.65 3.85
N ALA A 113 -2.31 -0.76 4.21
CA ALA A 113 -1.51 -0.89 5.42
C ALA A 113 -2.37 -0.89 6.69
N VAL A 114 -3.29 0.06 6.81
CA VAL A 114 -4.15 0.19 7.98
C VAL A 114 -5.20 -0.92 8.03
N LEU A 115 -5.76 -1.30 6.88
CA LEU A 115 -6.67 -2.44 6.78
C LEU A 115 -6.02 -3.74 7.29
N ALA A 116 -4.77 -3.99 6.89
CA ALA A 116 -4.02 -5.15 7.36
C ALA A 116 -3.75 -5.06 8.87
N ALA A 117 -3.35 -3.89 9.37
CA ALA A 117 -3.12 -3.66 10.79
C ALA A 117 -4.40 -3.87 11.63
N GLU A 118 -5.56 -3.42 11.15
CA GLU A 118 -6.86 -3.64 11.83
C GLU A 118 -7.31 -5.11 11.78
N THR A 119 -6.99 -5.83 10.69
CA THR A 119 -7.44 -7.21 10.49
C THR A 119 -6.52 -8.23 11.17
N LEU A 120 -5.21 -8.01 11.10
CA LEU A 120 -4.17 -8.95 11.53
C LEU A 120 -3.49 -8.54 12.84
N GLY A 121 -3.70 -7.32 13.31
CA GLY A 121 -3.22 -6.86 14.61
C GLY A 121 -3.95 -7.54 15.77
N ARG A 122 -3.35 -7.52 16.95
CA ARG A 122 -4.03 -8.01 18.17
C ARG A 122 -5.18 -7.06 18.55
N PRO A 123 -6.30 -7.57 19.09
CA PRO A 123 -7.49 -6.74 19.37
C PRO A 123 -7.24 -5.54 20.30
N ASN A 124 -6.32 -5.69 21.23
CA ASN A 124 -5.93 -4.68 22.22
C ASN A 124 -4.57 -4.04 21.91
N ALA A 125 -4.22 -3.89 20.64
CA ALA A 125 -3.05 -3.11 20.24
C ALA A 125 -3.22 -1.64 20.66
N GLU A 126 -2.25 -1.10 21.38
CA GLU A 126 -2.31 0.26 21.95
C GLU A 126 -1.52 1.26 21.12
N THR A 127 -0.38 0.81 20.56
CA THR A 127 0.57 1.67 19.86
C THR A 127 0.59 1.40 18.36
N ALA A 128 0.69 2.46 17.57
CA ALA A 128 0.90 2.38 16.13
C ALA A 128 2.07 3.27 15.70
N ALA A 129 2.88 2.80 14.77
CA ALA A 129 3.99 3.57 14.22
C ALA A 129 4.11 3.40 12.70
N VAL A 130 4.61 4.45 12.04
CA VAL A 130 4.97 4.45 10.62
C VAL A 130 6.44 4.84 10.49
N ILE A 131 7.24 3.95 9.88
CA ILE A 131 8.62 4.20 9.52
C ILE A 131 8.70 4.57 8.04
N GLY A 132 9.15 5.80 7.77
CA GLY A 132 9.13 6.45 6.48
C GLY A 132 8.05 7.53 6.39
N ALA A 133 8.45 8.80 6.46
CA ALA A 133 7.55 9.96 6.41
C ALA A 133 7.45 10.59 5.00
N GLY A 134 7.61 9.77 3.95
CA GLY A 134 7.35 10.17 2.57
C GLY A 134 5.85 10.28 2.27
N ILE A 135 5.49 10.42 0.99
CA ILE A 135 4.09 10.57 0.53
C ILE A 135 3.21 9.42 1.04
N ASN A 136 3.67 8.18 0.92
CA ASN A 136 2.91 7.01 1.36
C ASN A 136 2.85 6.91 2.88
N GLY A 137 3.93 7.23 3.60
CA GLY A 137 3.94 7.25 5.07
C GLY A 137 3.00 8.30 5.65
N ARG A 138 3.01 9.51 5.05
CA ARG A 138 2.04 10.56 5.38
C ARG A 138 0.59 10.09 5.16
N ALA A 139 0.31 9.44 4.03
CA ALA A 139 -1.03 8.88 3.75
C ALA A 139 -1.41 7.78 4.74
N THR A 140 -0.48 6.91 5.12
CA THR A 140 -0.69 5.86 6.13
C THR A 140 -1.00 6.45 7.49
N ALA A 141 -0.21 7.43 7.96
CA ALA A 141 -0.47 8.12 9.23
C ALA A 141 -1.83 8.82 9.23
N LYS A 142 -2.18 9.54 8.15
CA LYS A 142 -3.49 10.16 7.98
C LYS A 142 -4.62 9.13 8.03
N THR A 143 -4.38 7.92 7.50
CA THR A 143 -5.38 6.85 7.53
C THR A 143 -5.57 6.31 8.95
N PHE A 144 -4.50 6.04 9.72
CA PHE A 144 -4.62 5.66 11.14
C PHE A 144 -5.42 6.70 11.94
N LEU A 145 -5.08 7.99 11.79
CA LEU A 145 -5.79 9.08 12.47
C LEU A 145 -7.27 9.13 12.09
N SER A 146 -7.62 8.93 10.81
CA SER A 146 -9.01 8.90 10.33
C SER A 146 -9.81 7.73 10.91
N ARG A 147 -9.12 6.69 11.37
CA ARG A 147 -9.70 5.52 12.07
C ARG A 147 -9.70 5.68 13.59
N GLY A 148 -9.37 6.87 14.08
CA GLY A 148 -9.37 7.20 15.52
C GLY A 148 -8.18 6.61 16.28
N ARG A 149 -7.10 6.23 15.60
CA ARG A 149 -5.91 5.67 16.22
C ARG A 149 -4.77 6.68 16.19
N SER A 150 -4.21 6.99 17.36
CA SER A 150 -2.96 7.74 17.45
C SER A 150 -1.81 6.98 16.78
N VAL A 151 -0.90 7.70 16.17
CA VAL A 151 0.24 7.12 15.43
C VAL A 151 1.48 7.97 15.64
N MET A 152 2.62 7.32 15.82
CA MET A 152 3.92 7.96 15.81
C MET A 152 4.63 7.77 14.48
N LEU A 153 5.39 8.78 14.06
CA LEU A 153 6.18 8.77 12.82
C LEU A 153 7.66 8.71 13.15
N TRP A 154 8.40 7.96 12.37
CA TRP A 154 9.86 8.00 12.36
C TRP A 154 10.39 8.02 10.91
N ASP A 155 11.42 8.82 10.67
CA ASP A 155 12.14 8.88 9.39
C ASP A 155 13.61 9.17 9.66
N VAL A 156 14.51 8.71 8.78
CA VAL A 156 15.94 9.07 8.84
C VAL A 156 16.15 10.59 8.69
N ASP A 157 15.23 11.26 8.00
CA ASP A 157 15.10 12.70 7.93
C ASP A 157 14.14 13.18 9.02
N GLU A 158 14.68 13.52 10.19
CA GLU A 158 13.90 13.96 11.34
C GLU A 158 13.04 15.19 11.04
N LEU A 159 13.52 16.11 10.20
CA LEU A 159 12.74 17.31 9.82
C LEU A 159 11.51 16.94 9.02
N ARG A 160 11.62 15.94 8.16
CA ARG A 160 10.47 15.39 7.40
C ARG A 160 9.46 14.74 8.34
N ALA A 161 9.92 13.89 9.28
CA ALA A 161 9.05 13.26 10.27
C ALA A 161 8.27 14.31 11.08
N ARG A 162 8.96 15.34 11.59
CA ARG A 162 8.36 16.45 12.33
C ARG A 162 7.34 17.23 11.49
N ALA A 163 7.71 17.61 10.27
CA ALA A 163 6.80 18.36 9.39
C ALA A 163 5.49 17.62 9.12
N VAL A 164 5.56 16.31 8.88
CA VAL A 164 4.36 15.49 8.66
C VAL A 164 3.58 15.29 9.97
N ALA A 165 4.25 15.09 11.09
CA ALA A 165 3.60 14.96 12.39
C ALA A 165 2.85 16.25 12.78
N ASP A 166 3.48 17.42 12.63
CA ASP A 166 2.87 18.73 12.91
C ASP A 166 1.66 18.99 12.02
N GLU A 167 1.76 18.64 10.72
CA GLU A 167 0.65 18.78 9.75
C GLU A 167 -0.56 17.94 10.14
N LEU A 168 -0.33 16.72 10.60
CA LEU A 168 -1.39 15.74 10.86
C LEU A 168 -1.87 15.72 12.31
N GLY A 169 -1.17 16.35 13.23
CA GLY A 169 -1.41 16.20 14.66
C GLY A 169 -1.00 14.83 15.19
N ALA A 170 0.05 14.23 14.59
CA ALA A 170 0.63 12.96 15.00
C ALA A 170 1.84 13.19 15.92
N GLU A 171 2.37 12.11 16.49
CA GLU A 171 3.57 12.16 17.33
C GLU A 171 4.82 11.80 16.50
N VAL A 172 6.00 12.21 16.98
CA VAL A 172 7.29 11.77 16.43
C VAL A 172 7.91 10.81 17.43
N ALA A 173 8.27 9.61 16.99
CA ALA A 173 8.97 8.66 17.82
C ALA A 173 10.35 9.23 18.24
N SER A 174 10.71 9.07 19.51
CA SER A 174 11.99 9.57 20.04
C SER A 174 13.20 8.83 19.49
N SER A 175 12.98 7.64 18.94
CA SER A 175 14.01 6.80 18.34
C SER A 175 13.40 5.80 17.36
N ARG A 176 14.25 5.24 16.46
CA ARG A 176 13.86 4.13 15.60
C ARG A 176 13.41 2.90 16.41
N GLN A 177 14.07 2.62 17.53
CA GLN A 177 13.70 1.51 18.41
C GLN A 177 12.29 1.65 18.98
N GLU A 178 11.90 2.85 19.38
CA GLU A 178 10.54 3.10 19.86
C GLU A 178 9.52 2.84 18.75
N ALA A 179 9.75 3.33 17.55
CA ALA A 179 8.87 3.05 16.41
C ALA A 179 8.78 1.56 16.08
N LEU A 180 9.93 0.85 16.06
CA LEU A 180 9.99 -0.59 15.80
C LEU A 180 9.27 -1.43 16.86
N ALA A 181 9.13 -0.94 18.08
CA ALA A 181 8.47 -1.64 19.18
C ALA A 181 6.94 -1.47 19.21
N ALA A 182 6.35 -0.70 18.31
CA ALA A 182 4.90 -0.50 18.26
C ALA A 182 4.14 -1.79 17.97
N ASP A 183 2.94 -1.93 18.55
CA ASP A 183 2.06 -3.08 18.33
C ASP A 183 1.65 -3.24 16.87
N LEU A 184 1.35 -2.11 16.23
CA LEU A 184 1.00 -2.00 14.81
C LEU A 184 2.08 -1.16 14.11
N LEU A 185 2.99 -1.83 13.45
CA LEU A 185 4.08 -1.18 12.72
C LEU A 185 3.76 -1.16 11.22
N VAL A 186 4.02 -0.04 10.58
CA VAL A 186 4.06 0.05 9.12
C VAL A 186 5.44 0.54 8.69
N THR A 187 6.12 -0.19 7.83
CA THR A 187 7.32 0.28 7.15
C THR A 187 6.98 0.63 5.71
N VAL A 188 7.44 1.79 5.26
CA VAL A 188 7.15 2.30 3.91
C VAL A 188 8.33 3.13 3.42
N THR A 189 9.51 2.53 3.51
CA THR A 189 10.78 3.13 3.08
C THR A 189 11.14 2.75 1.64
N PRO A 190 12.19 3.30 1.06
CA PRO A 190 12.68 2.85 -0.25
C PRO A 190 13.14 1.38 -0.30
N GLY A 191 13.22 0.66 0.84
CA GLY A 191 13.56 -0.76 0.89
C GLY A 191 15.05 -1.07 0.63
N HIS A 192 15.95 -0.16 0.99
CA HIS A 192 17.38 -0.33 0.80
C HIS A 192 18.13 -0.74 2.09
N GLU A 193 17.44 -0.82 3.21
CA GLU A 193 17.96 -1.21 4.52
C GLU A 193 17.03 -2.22 5.17
N ILE A 194 17.59 -3.31 5.70
CA ILE A 194 16.88 -4.26 6.53
C ILE A 194 16.64 -3.63 7.89
N LEU A 195 15.40 -3.25 8.15
CA LEU A 195 14.97 -2.63 9.42
C LEU A 195 14.69 -3.69 10.50
N LEU A 196 14.12 -4.82 10.07
CA LEU A 196 13.67 -5.91 10.93
C LEU A 196 14.62 -7.10 10.79
N GLN A 197 15.56 -7.21 11.72
CA GLN A 197 16.53 -8.30 11.79
C GLN A 197 15.91 -9.55 12.44
N GLU A 198 16.59 -10.70 12.35
CA GLU A 198 16.19 -11.92 13.03
C GLU A 198 16.02 -11.69 14.53
N GLY A 199 14.87 -12.09 15.08
CA GLY A 199 14.54 -11.94 16.50
C GLY A 199 14.18 -10.53 16.95
N SER A 200 14.00 -9.58 16.01
CA SER A 200 13.64 -8.20 16.36
C SER A 200 12.17 -8.01 16.72
N LEU A 201 11.30 -8.86 16.21
CA LEU A 201 9.85 -8.76 16.42
C LEU A 201 9.43 -9.36 17.76
N GLN A 202 8.43 -8.72 18.39
CA GLN A 202 7.93 -9.09 19.69
C GLN A 202 6.60 -9.87 19.57
N PRO A 203 6.29 -10.80 20.52
CA PRO A 203 5.00 -11.46 20.55
C PRO A 203 3.83 -10.47 20.47
N GLY A 204 2.85 -10.76 19.64
CA GLY A 204 1.65 -9.96 19.43
C GLY A 204 1.78 -8.81 18.43
N GLN A 205 2.99 -8.49 17.95
CA GLN A 205 3.15 -7.44 16.94
C GLN A 205 2.48 -7.79 15.61
N HIS A 206 2.06 -6.74 14.90
CA HIS A 206 1.72 -6.77 13.49
C HIS A 206 2.61 -5.80 12.72
N VAL A 207 3.12 -6.22 11.56
CA VAL A 207 3.88 -5.35 10.66
C VAL A 207 3.31 -5.39 9.26
N SER A 208 2.93 -4.23 8.72
CA SER A 208 2.63 -4.04 7.30
C SER A 208 3.88 -3.52 6.59
N LEU A 209 4.46 -4.34 5.72
CA LEU A 209 5.64 -4.04 4.92
C LEU A 209 5.18 -3.49 3.55
N MET A 210 5.41 -2.19 3.32
CA MET A 210 4.89 -1.47 2.16
C MET A 210 6.00 -0.91 1.26
N GLY A 211 7.27 -1.18 1.58
CA GLY A 211 8.42 -0.59 0.91
C GLY A 211 8.93 -1.38 -0.30
N ALA A 212 8.82 -2.70 -0.26
CA ALA A 212 9.32 -3.57 -1.33
C ALA A 212 8.26 -3.76 -2.44
N ASP A 213 8.50 -3.14 -3.58
CA ASP A 213 7.64 -3.22 -4.76
C ASP A 213 8.44 -3.42 -6.06
N GLY A 214 9.63 -4.02 -5.94
CA GLY A 214 10.52 -4.26 -7.07
C GLY A 214 11.84 -4.91 -6.67
N PRO A 215 12.66 -5.30 -7.65
CA PRO A 215 13.88 -6.08 -7.43
C PRO A 215 14.88 -5.42 -6.48
N GLY A 216 15.48 -6.21 -5.58
CA GLY A 216 16.55 -5.78 -4.68
C GLY A 216 16.10 -4.90 -3.51
N LYS A 217 14.79 -4.81 -3.27
CA LYS A 217 14.24 -4.12 -2.10
C LYS A 217 13.90 -5.13 -1.01
N ALA A 218 14.20 -4.78 0.23
CA ALA A 218 13.76 -5.49 1.42
C ALA A 218 13.85 -4.60 2.66
N GLU A 219 12.89 -4.71 3.57
CA GLU A 219 12.86 -4.05 4.89
C GLU A 219 13.01 -5.06 6.04
N ILE A 220 12.83 -6.38 5.75
CA ILE A 220 12.89 -7.45 6.73
C ILE A 220 13.89 -8.55 6.32
N ALA A 221 14.55 -9.14 7.30
CA ALA A 221 15.44 -10.27 7.06
C ALA A 221 14.64 -11.56 6.73
N ALA A 222 15.14 -12.35 5.78
CA ALA A 222 14.51 -13.60 5.37
C ALA A 222 14.36 -14.60 6.53
N ASP A 223 15.28 -14.59 7.50
CA ASP A 223 15.21 -15.43 8.70
C ASP A 223 14.08 -15.02 9.63
N GLU A 224 13.78 -13.72 9.72
CA GLU A 224 12.66 -13.24 10.52
C GLU A 224 11.31 -13.60 9.90
N LEU A 225 11.18 -13.51 8.57
CA LEU A 225 9.98 -13.94 7.85
C LEU A 225 9.64 -15.42 8.10
N ALA A 226 10.65 -16.30 8.16
CA ALA A 226 10.45 -17.73 8.38
C ALA A 226 9.96 -18.10 9.80
N ARG A 227 9.94 -17.14 10.73
CA ARG A 227 9.57 -17.36 12.15
C ARG A 227 8.18 -16.89 12.50
N VAL A 228 7.50 -16.21 11.59
CA VAL A 228 6.26 -15.47 11.84
C VAL A 228 5.13 -15.90 10.91
N ARG A 229 3.92 -15.44 11.16
CA ARG A 229 2.79 -15.69 10.26
C ARG A 229 2.78 -14.66 9.15
N VAL A 230 2.94 -15.14 7.92
CA VAL A 230 3.09 -14.27 6.76
C VAL A 230 1.80 -14.23 5.94
N PHE A 231 1.39 -13.02 5.61
CA PHE A 231 0.29 -12.71 4.71
C PHE A 231 0.84 -11.84 3.57
N CYS A 232 0.28 -11.99 2.37
CA CYS A 232 0.65 -11.14 1.24
C CYS A 232 -0.59 -10.61 0.52
N ASP A 233 -0.41 -9.55 -0.23
CA ASP A 233 -1.47 -9.00 -1.07
C ASP A 233 -1.77 -9.91 -2.28
N ASP A 234 -0.72 -10.43 -2.94
CA ASP A 234 -0.79 -11.40 -4.02
C ASP A 234 0.51 -12.21 -4.06
N TRP A 235 0.40 -13.55 -4.02
CA TRP A 235 1.59 -14.42 -3.96
C TRP A 235 2.49 -14.26 -5.18
N GLU A 236 1.92 -14.22 -6.39
CA GLU A 236 2.71 -14.14 -7.62
C GLU A 236 3.54 -12.86 -7.69
N GLN A 237 3.03 -11.76 -7.13
CA GLN A 237 3.78 -10.51 -7.06
C GLN A 237 4.74 -10.47 -5.86
N ALA A 238 4.30 -10.87 -4.67
CA ALA A 238 5.10 -10.82 -3.45
C ALA A 238 6.33 -11.73 -3.52
N SER A 239 6.19 -12.94 -4.08
CA SER A 239 7.30 -13.89 -4.22
C SER A 239 8.35 -13.50 -5.27
N HIS A 240 8.06 -12.52 -6.13
CA HIS A 240 8.98 -12.07 -7.19
C HIS A 240 9.43 -10.61 -7.06
N ASN A 241 8.68 -9.78 -6.35
CA ASN A 241 8.93 -8.33 -6.27
C ASN A 241 8.70 -7.73 -4.87
N GLY A 242 8.27 -8.53 -3.89
CA GLY A 242 7.99 -8.12 -2.51
C GLY A 242 9.10 -8.51 -1.54
N GLU A 243 8.79 -8.44 -0.27
CA GLU A 243 9.66 -8.84 0.84
C GLU A 243 9.96 -10.35 0.84
N LEU A 244 9.06 -11.17 0.27
CA LEU A 244 9.18 -12.62 0.25
C LEU A 244 10.30 -13.13 -0.65
N VAL A 245 10.77 -12.35 -1.63
CA VAL A 245 11.73 -12.78 -2.66
C VAL A 245 12.93 -13.50 -2.05
N HIS A 246 13.60 -12.86 -1.10
CA HIS A 246 14.83 -13.41 -0.51
C HIS A 246 14.60 -14.66 0.34
N ALA A 247 13.45 -14.75 1.01
CA ALA A 247 13.09 -15.92 1.81
C ALA A 247 12.69 -17.11 0.92
N VAL A 248 12.02 -16.86 -0.21
CA VAL A 248 11.66 -17.87 -1.21
C VAL A 248 12.90 -18.38 -1.92
N GLU A 249 13.78 -17.49 -2.41
CA GLU A 249 15.06 -17.86 -3.04
C GLU A 249 15.98 -18.68 -2.13
N ALA A 250 15.96 -18.37 -0.82
CA ALA A 250 16.71 -19.13 0.19
C ALA A 250 16.03 -20.44 0.61
N GLY A 251 14.86 -20.78 0.07
CA GLY A 251 14.08 -21.98 0.42
C GLY A 251 13.55 -21.98 1.86
N LYS A 252 13.40 -20.82 2.49
CA LYS A 252 12.91 -20.65 3.87
C LYS A 252 11.41 -20.51 3.95
N ILE A 253 10.77 -20.02 2.90
CA ILE A 253 9.32 -19.84 2.76
C ILE A 253 8.90 -20.40 1.41
N SER A 254 7.77 -21.09 1.39
CA SER A 254 7.08 -21.59 0.20
C SER A 254 5.67 -20.99 0.10
N ARG A 255 4.97 -21.29 -1.01
CA ARG A 255 3.57 -20.86 -1.19
C ARG A 255 2.64 -21.29 -0.06
N GLU A 256 2.92 -22.47 0.52
CA GLU A 256 2.08 -23.09 1.56
C GLU A 256 2.21 -22.39 2.93
N ASP A 257 3.31 -21.66 3.14
CA ASP A 257 3.60 -20.93 4.38
C ASP A 257 2.94 -19.54 4.41
N VAL A 258 2.39 -19.07 3.27
CA VAL A 258 1.89 -17.71 3.11
C VAL A 258 0.40 -17.69 2.79
N THR A 259 -0.36 -16.91 3.55
CA THR A 259 -1.79 -16.71 3.35
C THR A 259 -2.04 -15.45 2.51
N GLN A 260 -2.88 -15.53 1.48
CA GLN A 260 -3.32 -14.34 0.76
C GLN A 260 -4.28 -13.52 1.63
N PHE A 261 -4.03 -12.23 1.75
CA PHE A 261 -4.80 -11.35 2.63
C PHE A 261 -6.27 -11.23 2.19
N GLY A 262 -6.53 -11.28 0.88
CA GLY A 262 -7.87 -11.32 0.33
C GLY A 262 -8.71 -12.49 0.83
N ASP A 263 -8.08 -13.68 1.01
CA ASP A 263 -8.76 -14.87 1.54
C ASP A 263 -9.15 -14.72 3.01
N VAL A 264 -8.32 -14.00 3.81
CA VAL A 264 -8.67 -13.66 5.20
C VAL A 264 -9.88 -12.72 5.23
N LEU A 265 -9.89 -11.69 4.38
CA LEU A 265 -11.00 -10.72 4.31
C LEU A 265 -12.30 -11.33 3.77
N ALA A 266 -12.20 -12.39 2.97
CA ALA A 266 -13.34 -13.14 2.42
C ALA A 266 -13.80 -14.28 3.34
N ASP A 267 -13.22 -14.42 4.53
CA ASP A 267 -13.48 -15.49 5.52
C ASP A 267 -13.23 -16.91 4.97
N THR A 268 -12.31 -17.06 4.01
CA THR A 268 -11.92 -18.36 3.41
C THR A 268 -10.60 -18.91 3.95
N ALA A 269 -9.82 -18.07 4.63
CA ALA A 269 -8.58 -18.46 5.32
C ALA A 269 -8.47 -17.79 6.70
N PRO A 270 -7.77 -18.42 7.66
CA PRO A 270 -7.60 -17.84 8.99
C PRO A 270 -6.61 -16.67 8.95
N GLY A 271 -6.93 -15.60 9.68
CA GLY A 271 -6.02 -14.51 10.01
C GLY A 271 -5.13 -14.84 11.21
N ARG A 272 -4.94 -13.86 12.11
CA ARG A 272 -4.29 -14.06 13.43
C ARG A 272 -5.06 -15.13 14.22
N GLN A 273 -4.35 -16.08 14.84
CA GLN A 273 -4.96 -17.19 15.59
C GLN A 273 -4.68 -17.10 17.10
N SER A 274 -3.64 -16.37 17.51
CA SER A 274 -3.28 -16.18 18.90
C SER A 274 -2.93 -14.70 19.17
N PRO A 275 -3.19 -14.19 20.39
CA PRO A 275 -2.72 -12.88 20.79
C PRO A 275 -1.19 -12.71 20.68
N ASP A 276 -0.43 -13.80 20.84
CA ASP A 276 1.03 -13.80 20.79
C ASP A 276 1.59 -14.02 19.38
N ASP A 277 0.74 -14.33 18.38
CA ASP A 277 1.21 -14.43 17.00
C ASP A 277 1.90 -13.11 16.59
N VAL A 278 3.04 -13.24 15.93
CA VAL A 278 3.61 -12.15 15.14
C VAL A 278 3.09 -12.28 13.72
N THR A 279 2.49 -11.23 13.19
CA THR A 279 1.89 -11.25 11.86
C THR A 279 2.57 -10.22 10.95
N ILE A 280 2.88 -10.63 9.73
CA ILE A 280 3.47 -9.78 8.68
C ILE A 280 2.48 -9.70 7.51
N PHE A 281 2.31 -8.51 6.94
CA PHE A 281 1.63 -8.30 5.68
C PHE A 281 2.61 -7.70 4.66
N ASP A 282 2.98 -8.50 3.66
CA ASP A 282 3.80 -8.05 2.51
C ASP A 282 2.90 -7.49 1.42
N SER A 283 3.09 -6.22 1.05
CA SER A 283 2.27 -5.53 0.05
C SER A 283 3.11 -4.93 -1.06
N THR A 284 2.99 -5.50 -2.22
CA THR A 284 3.60 -5.01 -3.47
C THR A 284 2.74 -3.95 -4.17
N GLY A 285 1.49 -3.78 -3.71
CA GLY A 285 0.50 -2.88 -4.29
C GLY A 285 -0.14 -3.44 -5.56
N LEU A 286 -1.45 -3.57 -5.56
CA LEU A 286 -2.25 -4.22 -6.60
C LEU A 286 -3.08 -3.21 -7.40
N ALA A 287 -3.26 -3.47 -8.70
CA ALA A 287 -4.09 -2.62 -9.57
C ALA A 287 -5.57 -2.62 -9.16
N ILE A 288 -6.07 -3.68 -8.50
CA ILE A 288 -7.42 -3.72 -7.93
C ILE A 288 -7.63 -2.64 -6.86
N GLN A 289 -6.59 -2.33 -6.08
CA GLN A 289 -6.64 -1.26 -5.08
C GLN A 289 -6.75 0.11 -5.76
N ASP A 290 -6.03 0.30 -6.87
CA ASP A 290 -6.11 1.53 -7.67
C ASP A 290 -7.50 1.67 -8.30
N LEU A 291 -8.09 0.57 -8.79
CA LEU A 291 -9.46 0.51 -9.33
C LEU A 291 -10.48 0.89 -8.25
N ALA A 292 -10.34 0.37 -7.03
CA ALA A 292 -11.22 0.69 -5.92
C ALA A 292 -11.23 2.20 -5.60
N ILE A 293 -10.05 2.82 -5.55
CA ILE A 293 -9.95 4.28 -5.31
C ILE A 293 -10.54 5.07 -6.48
N ALA A 294 -10.30 4.65 -7.73
CA ALA A 294 -10.87 5.32 -8.91
C ALA A 294 -12.41 5.25 -8.91
N LEU A 295 -12.99 4.11 -8.57
CA LEU A 295 -14.44 3.95 -8.45
C LEU A 295 -15.01 4.82 -7.32
N ALA A 296 -14.38 4.83 -6.14
CA ALA A 296 -14.79 5.68 -5.03
C ALA A 296 -14.70 7.18 -5.39
N ALA A 297 -13.70 7.60 -6.17
CA ALA A 297 -13.59 8.97 -6.65
C ALA A 297 -14.74 9.33 -7.62
N MET A 298 -15.16 8.40 -8.46
CA MET A 298 -16.26 8.59 -9.41
C MET A 298 -17.62 8.80 -8.70
N GLU A 299 -17.82 8.29 -7.49
CA GLU A 299 -19.02 8.55 -6.68
C GLU A 299 -19.23 10.06 -6.42
N GLN A 300 -18.15 10.86 -6.45
CA GLN A 300 -18.15 12.29 -6.13
C GLN A 300 -17.99 13.20 -7.37
N VAL A 301 -18.01 12.65 -8.58
CA VAL A 301 -17.73 13.39 -9.83
C VAL A 301 -18.62 14.64 -10.00
N GLY A 302 -19.88 14.58 -9.60
CA GLY A 302 -20.86 15.67 -9.76
C GLY A 302 -20.65 16.87 -8.84
N GLY A 303 -19.86 16.73 -7.75
CA GLY A 303 -19.69 17.75 -6.70
C GLY A 303 -18.38 18.54 -6.78
N LEU A 304 -17.43 18.15 -7.64
CA LEU A 304 -16.04 18.63 -7.55
C LEU A 304 -15.63 19.69 -8.58
N GLY A 305 -16.49 20.06 -9.55
CA GLY A 305 -16.13 21.05 -10.57
C GLY A 305 -14.90 20.65 -11.39
N LEU A 306 -14.81 19.39 -11.80
CA LEU A 306 -13.64 18.81 -12.45
C LEU A 306 -13.37 19.41 -13.83
N PRO A 307 -12.10 19.67 -14.20
CA PRO A 307 -11.76 19.91 -15.58
C PRO A 307 -12.08 18.67 -16.44
N THR A 308 -12.38 18.90 -17.70
CA THR A 308 -12.69 17.84 -18.66
C THR A 308 -11.80 17.93 -19.88
N ILE A 309 -11.53 16.80 -20.51
CA ILE A 309 -10.89 16.70 -21.83
C ILE A 309 -11.84 16.11 -22.84
N GLU A 310 -11.67 16.46 -24.09
CA GLU A 310 -12.32 15.85 -25.25
C GLU A 310 -11.26 15.05 -26.02
N LEU A 311 -11.55 13.78 -26.31
CA LEU A 311 -10.69 12.87 -27.07
C LEU A 311 -11.43 12.35 -28.29
#